data_941b9f3297df620ab6c28222795edda5
#
_entry.id   941b9f3297df620ab6c28222795edda5
#
_cell.length_a   1.000
_cell.length_b   1.000
_cell.length_c   1.000
_cell.angle_alpha   90.00
_cell.angle_beta   90.00
_cell.angle_gamma   90.00
#
_symmetry.space_group_name_H-M   'P 1'
#
loop_
_entity.id
_entity.type
_entity.pdbx_description
1 polymer ?
#
loop_
_entity_poly.entity_id
_entity_poly.type
_entity_poly.pdbx_seq_one_letter_code
_entity_poly.pdbx_strand_id
1 'polypeptide(L)'
;MEKQIERLEQREVELRKQMAAAQLDQWYARIEDLEVQARLGAMETSDRVQELLAQTRSRWQEAKTQLAKPTEVASEVIDSVRSSIDDLFKDVRKALVDAKEKARR
;
A
#
# COMPACT_ATOMS: atom_id res chain seq x y z
N MET A 1 -29.22 21.36 -17.90
CA MET A 1 -29.13 19.91 -17.59
C MET A 1 -27.73 19.34 -17.77
N GLU A 2 -27.03 19.65 -18.85
CA GLU A 2 -25.67 19.15 -19.09
C GLU A 2 -24.67 19.62 -18.01
N LYS A 3 -24.77 20.86 -17.54
CA LYS A 3 -23.89 21.40 -16.50
C LYS A 3 -24.03 20.72 -15.16
N GLN A 4 -25.20 20.18 -14.81
CA GLN A 4 -25.44 19.48 -13.55
C GLN A 4 -24.86 18.06 -13.59
N ILE A 5 -24.94 17.41 -14.73
CA ILE A 5 -24.36 16.07 -14.92
C ILE A 5 -22.83 16.14 -14.84
N GLU A 6 -22.23 17.14 -15.49
CA GLU A 6 -20.77 17.36 -15.42
C GLU A 6 -20.29 17.64 -14.01
N ARG A 7 -21.04 18.40 -13.20
CA ARG A 7 -20.70 18.66 -11.80
C ARG A 7 -20.79 17.41 -10.93
N LEU A 8 -21.78 16.56 -11.17
CA LEU A 8 -21.92 15.29 -10.45
C LEU A 8 -20.79 14.33 -10.81
N GLU A 9 -20.43 14.26 -12.09
CA GLU A 9 -19.31 13.45 -12.54
C GLU A 9 -17.98 13.92 -11.95
N GLN A 10 -17.76 15.24 -11.90
CA GLN A 10 -16.55 15.82 -11.30
C GLN A 10 -16.48 15.54 -9.80
N ARG A 11 -17.60 15.63 -9.08
CA ARG A 11 -17.67 15.29 -7.65
C ARG A 11 -17.37 13.81 -7.42
N GLU A 12 -17.91 12.93 -8.28
CA GLU A 12 -17.65 11.50 -8.21
C GLU A 12 -16.17 11.21 -8.40
N VAL A 13 -15.54 11.83 -9.38
CA VAL A 13 -14.10 11.67 -9.64
C VAL A 13 -13.28 12.17 -8.46
N GLU A 14 -13.63 13.34 -7.89
CA GLU A 14 -12.94 13.87 -6.72
C GLU A 14 -13.09 12.98 -5.49
N LEU A 15 -14.30 12.48 -5.24
CA LEU A 15 -14.55 11.56 -4.13
C LEU A 15 -13.74 10.27 -4.29
N ARG A 16 -13.68 9.73 -5.49
CA ARG A 16 -12.88 8.52 -5.76
C ARG A 16 -11.39 8.79 -5.56
N LYS A 17 -10.90 9.96 -5.96
CA LYS A 17 -9.50 10.35 -5.71
C LYS A 17 -9.22 10.49 -4.21
N GLN A 18 -10.14 11.06 -3.45
CA GLN A 18 -10.01 11.18 -2.00
C GLN A 18 -10.01 9.81 -1.32
N MET A 19 -10.89 8.91 -1.75
CA MET A 19 -10.93 7.55 -1.24
C MET A 19 -9.64 6.79 -1.56
N ALA A 20 -9.12 6.96 -2.77
CA ALA A 20 -7.86 6.35 -3.19
C ALA A 20 -6.68 6.90 -2.37
N ALA A 21 -6.64 8.21 -2.14
CA ALA A 21 -5.61 8.83 -1.31
C ALA A 21 -5.68 8.32 0.13
N ALA A 22 -6.89 8.17 0.69
CA ALA A 22 -7.09 7.62 2.02
C ALA A 22 -6.60 6.17 2.10
N GLN A 23 -6.85 5.37 1.06
CA GLN A 23 -6.37 4.00 0.99
C GLN A 23 -4.84 3.95 0.94
N LEU A 24 -4.21 4.84 0.17
CA LEU A 24 -2.75 4.94 0.13
C LEU A 24 -2.17 5.31 1.50
N ASP A 25 -2.82 6.23 2.21
CA ASP A 25 -2.39 6.62 3.56
C ASP A 25 -2.49 5.46 4.54
N GLN A 26 -3.55 4.64 4.45
CA GLN A 26 -3.70 3.44 5.28
C GLN A 26 -2.60 2.42 4.99
N TRP A 27 -2.30 2.19 3.72
CA TRP A 27 -1.22 1.28 3.33
C TRP A 27 0.14 1.79 3.79
N TYR A 28 0.37 3.10 3.67
CA TYR A 28 1.63 3.71 4.14
C TYR A 28 1.81 3.54 5.64
N ALA A 29 0.76 3.81 6.43
CA ALA A 29 0.79 3.62 7.87
C ALA A 29 1.10 2.17 8.22
N ARG A 30 0.55 1.22 7.48
CA ARG A 30 0.80 -0.20 7.68
C ARG A 30 2.23 -0.59 7.35
N ILE A 31 2.78 -0.03 6.27
CA ILE A 31 4.18 -0.23 5.89
C ILE A 31 5.10 0.28 7.00
N GLU A 32 4.84 1.48 7.53
CA GLU A 32 5.63 2.04 8.62
C GLU A 32 5.54 1.19 9.89
N ASP A 33 4.34 0.71 10.22
CA ASP A 33 4.14 -0.18 11.37
C ASP A 33 4.95 -1.47 11.23
N LEU A 34 4.93 -2.09 10.06
CA LEU A 34 5.70 -3.30 9.78
C LEU A 34 7.21 -3.03 9.84
N GLU A 35 7.66 -1.87 9.37
CA GLU A 35 9.07 -1.47 9.48
C GLU A 35 9.50 -1.31 10.93
N VAL A 36 8.65 -0.71 11.76
CA VAL A 36 8.90 -0.57 13.20
C VAL A 36 8.96 -1.95 13.86
N GLN A 37 8.02 -2.84 13.55
CA GLN A 37 8.02 -4.20 14.08
C GLN A 37 9.28 -4.96 13.68
N ALA A 38 9.74 -4.78 12.45
CA ALA A 38 10.96 -5.41 11.97
C ALA A 38 12.19 -4.92 12.74
N ARG A 39 12.24 -3.63 13.08
CA ARG A 39 13.35 -3.05 13.85
C ARG A 39 13.33 -3.50 15.31
N LEU A 40 12.14 -3.56 15.93
CA LEU A 40 12.00 -3.91 17.34
C LEU A 40 12.11 -5.42 17.59
N GLY A 41 11.67 -6.22 16.62
CA GLY A 41 11.57 -7.67 16.80
C GLY A 41 12.83 -8.45 16.47
N ALA A 42 13.81 -7.83 15.82
CA ALA A 42 15.00 -8.55 15.36
C ALA A 42 16.26 -7.74 15.59
N MET A 43 17.17 -8.30 16.37
CA MET A 43 18.54 -7.81 16.40
C MET A 43 19.19 -7.94 15.02
N GLU A 44 18.69 -8.87 14.19
CA GLU A 44 19.06 -9.02 12.80
C GLU A 44 17.79 -9.19 11.97
N THR A 45 17.41 -8.13 11.22
CA THR A 45 16.32 -8.22 10.28
C THR A 45 16.75 -9.15 9.15
N SER A 46 15.99 -10.20 8.90
CA SER A 46 16.32 -11.10 7.80
C SER A 46 16.28 -10.32 6.47
N ASP A 47 17.18 -10.68 5.55
CA ASP A 47 17.22 -10.07 4.21
C ASP A 47 15.88 -10.22 3.51
N ARG A 48 15.18 -11.31 3.80
CA ARG A 48 13.85 -11.57 3.23
C ARG A 48 12.82 -10.54 3.67
N VAL A 49 12.79 -10.17 4.95
CA VAL A 49 11.88 -9.14 5.48
C VAL A 49 12.18 -7.80 4.81
N GLN A 50 13.44 -7.42 4.74
CA GLN A 50 13.86 -6.16 4.11
C GLN A 50 13.47 -6.12 2.63
N GLU A 51 13.69 -7.21 1.91
CA GLU A 51 13.33 -7.33 0.50
C GLU A 51 11.82 -7.17 0.29
N LEU A 52 11.01 -7.85 1.11
CA LEU A 52 9.55 -7.78 1.03
C LEU A 52 9.04 -6.38 1.37
N LEU A 53 9.62 -5.73 2.37
CA LEU A 53 9.26 -4.34 2.72
C LEU A 53 9.61 -3.38 1.59
N ALA A 54 10.78 -3.56 0.95
CA ALA A 54 11.18 -2.76 -0.20
C ALA A 54 10.23 -2.94 -1.38
N GLN A 55 9.80 -4.18 -1.66
CA GLN A 55 8.81 -4.47 -2.70
C GLN A 55 7.46 -3.83 -2.40
N THR A 56 7.02 -3.90 -1.14
CA THR A 56 5.76 -3.30 -0.71
C THR A 56 5.79 -1.78 -0.89
N ARG A 57 6.88 -1.16 -0.49
CA ARG A 57 7.08 0.28 -0.65
C ARG A 57 7.13 0.67 -2.13
N SER A 58 7.77 -0.13 -2.96
CA SER A 58 7.83 0.10 -4.40
C SER A 58 6.43 0.06 -5.04
N ARG A 59 5.60 -0.91 -4.66
CA ARG A 59 4.22 -1.01 -5.15
C ARG A 59 3.37 0.18 -4.73
N TRP A 60 3.54 0.63 -3.48
CA TRP A 60 2.86 1.81 -2.98
C TRP A 60 3.27 3.06 -3.76
N GLN A 61 4.56 3.24 -4.01
CA GLN A 61 5.08 4.35 -4.80
C GLN A 61 4.53 4.35 -6.22
N GLU A 62 4.47 3.17 -6.84
CA GLU A 62 3.91 2.98 -8.19
C GLU A 62 2.45 3.42 -8.23
N ALA A 63 1.64 3.00 -7.26
CA ALA A 63 0.24 3.40 -7.14
C ALA A 63 0.12 4.90 -6.97
N LYS A 64 0.91 5.50 -6.10
CA LYS A 64 0.92 6.95 -5.87
C LYS A 64 1.26 7.73 -7.15
N THR A 65 2.26 7.25 -7.89
CA THR A 65 2.68 7.86 -9.16
C THR A 65 1.56 7.79 -10.19
N GLN A 66 0.89 6.64 -10.31
CA GLN A 66 -0.22 6.46 -11.25
C GLN A 66 -1.43 7.33 -10.88
N LEU A 67 -1.73 7.46 -9.58
CA LEU A 67 -2.83 8.32 -9.13
C LEU A 67 -2.59 9.80 -9.43
N ALA A 68 -1.34 10.21 -9.53
CA ALA A 68 -0.98 11.59 -9.89
C ALA A 68 -1.22 11.90 -11.38
N LYS A 69 -1.36 10.86 -12.22
CA LYS A 69 -1.61 11.05 -13.65
C LYS A 69 -3.09 11.37 -13.90
N PRO A 70 -3.39 12.45 -14.65
CA PRO A 70 -4.78 12.83 -14.88
C PRO A 70 -5.56 11.88 -15.78
N THR A 71 -4.87 11.00 -16.51
CA THR A 71 -5.48 10.04 -17.44
C THR A 71 -5.91 8.73 -16.76
N GLU A 72 -5.47 8.50 -15.51
CA GLU A 72 -5.76 7.25 -14.80
C GLU A 72 -7.03 7.36 -13.96
N VAL A 73 -7.81 6.29 -13.95
CA VAL A 73 -8.99 6.18 -13.09
C VAL A 73 -8.53 5.68 -11.72
N ALA A 74 -8.75 6.49 -10.68
CA ALA A 74 -8.27 6.23 -9.34
C ALA A 74 -8.69 4.86 -8.79
N SER A 75 -9.96 4.48 -8.99
CA SER A 75 -10.47 3.19 -8.52
C SER A 75 -9.79 2.00 -9.20
N GLU A 76 -9.50 2.12 -10.48
CA GLU A 76 -8.80 1.07 -11.23
C GLU A 76 -7.35 0.92 -10.77
N VAL A 77 -6.67 2.02 -10.50
CA VAL A 77 -5.30 2.01 -9.97
C VAL A 77 -5.26 1.27 -8.62
N ILE A 78 -6.16 1.64 -7.71
CA ILE A 78 -6.23 1.01 -6.39
C ILE A 78 -6.56 -0.48 -6.51
N ASP A 79 -7.54 -0.84 -7.33
CA ASP A 79 -7.94 -2.23 -7.52
C ASP A 79 -6.81 -3.07 -8.13
N SER A 80 -6.06 -2.52 -9.08
CA SER A 80 -4.96 -3.25 -9.72
C SER A 80 -3.79 -3.52 -8.77
N VAL A 81 -3.57 -2.65 -7.79
CA VAL A 81 -2.46 -2.77 -6.83
C VAL A 81 -2.88 -3.50 -5.55
N ARG A 82 -4.17 -3.49 -5.23
CA ARG A 82 -4.69 -4.03 -3.96
C ARG A 82 -4.27 -5.46 -3.70
N SER A 83 -4.48 -6.34 -4.66
CA SER A 83 -4.14 -7.77 -4.51
C SER A 83 -2.64 -7.95 -4.26
N SER A 84 -1.81 -7.24 -5.02
CA SER A 84 -0.36 -7.29 -4.91
C SER A 84 0.11 -6.79 -3.54
N ILE A 85 -0.43 -5.66 -3.06
CA ILE A 85 -0.06 -5.09 -1.76
C ILE A 85 -0.54 -6.00 -0.62
N ASP A 86 -1.76 -6.53 -0.70
CA ASP A 86 -2.29 -7.44 0.33
C ASP A 86 -1.43 -8.71 0.43
N ASP A 87 -1.03 -9.28 -0.70
CA ASP A 87 -0.15 -10.44 -0.71
C ASP A 87 1.21 -10.12 -0.10
N LEU A 88 1.77 -8.95 -0.42
CA LEU A 88 3.04 -8.52 0.18
C LEU A 88 2.93 -8.31 1.68
N PHE A 89 1.83 -7.76 2.18
CA PHE A 89 1.60 -7.62 3.62
C PHE A 89 1.55 -8.97 4.32
N LYS A 90 0.87 -9.95 3.72
CA LYS A 90 0.83 -11.31 4.25
C LYS A 90 2.22 -11.94 4.28
N ASP A 91 2.98 -11.77 3.22
CA ASP A 91 4.33 -12.31 3.11
C ASP A 91 5.27 -11.66 4.14
N VAL A 92 5.17 -10.35 4.35
CA VAL A 92 5.96 -9.65 5.37
C VAL A 92 5.62 -10.18 6.76
N ARG A 93 4.33 -10.31 7.09
CA ARG A 93 3.90 -10.84 8.39
C ARG A 93 4.44 -12.25 8.63
N LYS A 94 4.34 -13.09 7.62
CA LYS A 94 4.84 -14.46 7.70
C LYS A 94 6.35 -14.48 7.93
N ALA A 95 7.08 -13.65 7.19
CA ALA A 95 8.53 -13.54 7.35
C ALA A 95 8.92 -13.03 8.72
N LEU A 96 8.16 -12.08 9.29
CA LEU A 96 8.38 -11.57 10.64
C LEU A 96 8.14 -12.65 11.72
N VAL A 97 7.08 -13.43 11.56
CA VAL A 97 6.79 -14.55 12.48
C VAL A 97 7.89 -15.58 12.39
N ASP A 98 8.31 -15.95 11.20
CA ASP A 98 9.40 -16.93 11.00
C ASP A 98 10.72 -16.44 11.62
N ALA A 99 11.02 -15.14 11.48
CA ALA A 99 12.22 -14.54 12.07
C ALA A 99 12.16 -14.59 13.60
N LYS A 100 11.00 -14.32 14.21
CA LYS A 100 10.81 -14.43 15.66
C LYS A 100 10.98 -15.84 16.16
N GLU A 101 10.45 -16.82 15.44
CA GLU A 101 10.59 -18.24 15.81
C GLU A 101 12.06 -18.68 15.75
N LYS A 102 12.79 -18.26 14.73
CA LYS A 102 14.22 -18.54 14.61
C LYS A 102 15.03 -17.90 15.74
N ALA A 103 14.66 -16.69 16.17
CA ALA A 103 15.33 -15.99 17.26
C ALA A 103 15.10 -16.64 18.61
N ARG A 104 14.01 -17.41 18.78
CA ARG A 104 13.70 -18.13 20.01
C ARG A 104 14.42 -19.48 20.13
N ARG A 105 14.98 -19.98 19.06
CA ARG A 105 15.75 -21.20 19.03
C ARG A 105 17.25 -20.89 19.20
#